data_a7160fdf36d3dda1f3b81f4923b728bb
#
_entry.id   a7160fdf36d3dda1f3b81f4923b728bb
#
_cell.length_a   1.000
_cell.length_b   1.000
_cell.length_c   1.000
_cell.angle_alpha   90.00
_cell.angle_beta   90.00
_cell.angle_gamma   90.00
#
_symmetry.space_group_name_H-M   'P 1'
#
loop_
_entity.id
_entity.type
_entity.pdbx_description
1 polymer ?
#
loop_
_entity_poly.entity_id
_entity_poly.type
_entity_poly.pdbx_seq_one_letter_code
_entity_poly.pdbx_strand_id
1 'polypeptide(L)'
;HTVQVEYAPSMDTGLLFPIEARTMQERIAARRDSVEGRIALASSITPADKPFVWWCNLNAEADGLTKAIHGAVNLSGADSDEAKERKLVDFSEGRIRVLITKPSIAGFGMNWQHCADTGFVGLNDSFEQVYQAVRRFWRFGQDKPVNVHFIASEMEGATVANIRRKEADAERMAAAMVLHMADLSSAEVRGSVRDRPDYNPTIPMKIPAWVGEAA
;
A
#
# COMPACT_ATOMS: atom_id res chain seq x y z
N HIS A 1 -6.26 2.61 9.85
CA HIS A 1 -4.90 2.08 10.03
C HIS A 1 -4.10 2.99 10.96
N THR A 2 -3.08 2.43 11.61
CA THR A 2 -2.19 3.17 12.50
C THR A 2 -0.82 3.24 11.85
N VAL A 3 -0.27 4.46 11.72
CA VAL A 3 1.07 4.68 11.15
C VAL A 3 2.05 4.99 12.29
N GLN A 4 3.10 4.19 12.39
CA GLN A 4 4.22 4.39 13.31
C GLN A 4 5.47 4.74 12.51
N VAL A 5 6.21 5.76 12.94
CA VAL A 5 7.47 6.13 12.30
C VAL A 5 8.58 5.90 13.29
N GLU A 6 9.55 5.10 12.89
CA GLU A 6 10.70 4.72 13.69
C GLU A 6 11.97 5.17 12.97
N TYR A 7 12.85 5.85 13.70
CA TYR A 7 14.08 6.36 13.14
C TYR A 7 15.26 5.45 13.52
N ALA A 8 15.95 4.96 12.50
CA ALA A 8 17.21 4.30 12.68
C ALA A 8 18.27 5.33 13.08
N PRO A 9 19.14 5.04 14.06
CA PRO A 9 20.23 5.94 14.42
C PRO A 9 21.11 6.20 13.20
N SER A 10 21.51 7.47 13.01
CA SER A 10 22.45 7.81 11.96
C SER A 10 23.81 7.19 12.28
N MET A 11 24.45 6.59 11.27
CA MET A 11 25.86 6.24 11.40
C MET A 11 26.65 7.54 11.60
N ASP A 12 27.69 7.49 12.42
CA ASP A 12 28.54 8.63 12.72
C ASP A 12 29.16 9.18 11.43
N THR A 13 28.54 10.21 10.87
CA THR A 13 28.99 10.89 9.65
C THR A 13 30.09 11.91 9.94
N GLY A 14 30.55 11.99 11.20
CA GLY A 14 31.50 13.03 11.67
C GLY A 14 30.89 14.43 11.72
N LEU A 15 29.59 14.57 11.50
CA LEU A 15 28.86 15.82 11.65
C LEU A 15 28.27 15.91 13.07
N LEU A 16 28.41 17.08 13.70
CA LEU A 16 27.89 17.34 15.06
C LEU A 16 26.35 17.26 15.13
N PHE A 17 25.66 17.42 13.99
CA PHE A 17 24.21 17.28 13.85
C PHE A 17 23.84 16.63 12.52
N PRO A 18 22.82 15.77 12.46
CA PRO A 18 22.31 15.24 11.20
C PRO A 18 21.73 16.40 10.36
N ILE A 19 22.23 16.56 9.14
CA ILE A 19 21.70 17.54 8.18
C ILE A 19 20.65 16.84 7.34
N GLU A 20 19.43 17.37 7.34
CA GLU A 20 18.34 16.86 6.55
C GLU A 20 18.65 16.89 5.05
N ALA A 21 18.50 15.76 4.38
CA ALA A 21 18.73 15.63 2.94
C ALA A 21 17.67 16.40 2.14
N ARG A 22 18.07 17.47 1.44
CA ARG A 22 17.17 18.36 0.69
C ARG A 22 17.06 17.98 -0.77
N THR A 23 18.15 17.54 -1.37
CA THR A 23 18.17 17.14 -2.79
C THR A 23 17.84 15.66 -2.96
N MET A 24 17.41 15.28 -4.16
CA MET A 24 17.16 13.89 -4.52
C MET A 24 18.41 13.01 -4.36
N GLN A 25 19.57 13.53 -4.74
CA GLN A 25 20.86 12.83 -4.63
C GLN A 25 21.27 12.61 -3.18
N GLU A 26 21.13 13.63 -2.32
CA GLU A 26 21.39 13.52 -0.88
C GLU A 26 20.47 12.49 -0.22
N ARG A 27 19.19 12.45 -0.58
CA ARG A 27 18.24 11.43 -0.09
C ARG A 27 18.63 10.02 -0.50
N ILE A 28 19.09 9.83 -1.73
CA ILE A 28 19.59 8.53 -2.21
C ILE A 28 20.83 8.10 -1.44
N ALA A 29 21.77 9.01 -1.22
CA ALA A 29 22.97 8.74 -0.42
C ALA A 29 22.62 8.39 1.03
N ALA A 30 21.87 9.24 1.72
CA ALA A 30 21.40 8.99 3.09
C ALA A 30 20.68 7.66 3.24
N ARG A 31 19.87 7.28 2.25
CA ARG A 31 19.18 6.00 2.22
C ARG A 31 20.13 4.82 2.08
N ARG A 32 21.21 4.94 1.34
CA ARG A 32 22.24 3.89 1.21
C ARG A 32 23.07 3.77 2.47
N ASP A 33 23.45 4.89 3.06
CA ASP A 33 24.33 4.93 4.24
C ASP A 33 23.61 4.44 5.51
N SER A 34 22.28 4.54 5.57
CA SER A 34 21.47 4.09 6.72
C SER A 34 20.93 2.67 6.59
N VAL A 35 21.29 1.90 5.56
CA VAL A 35 20.73 0.56 5.28
C VAL A 35 20.88 -0.37 6.47
N GLU A 36 22.08 -0.48 7.05
CA GLU A 36 22.36 -1.43 8.15
C GLU A 36 21.54 -1.08 9.40
N GLY A 37 21.49 0.21 9.78
CA GLY A 37 20.70 0.65 10.93
C GLY A 37 19.22 0.40 10.76
N ARG A 38 18.70 0.64 9.56
CA ARG A 38 17.29 0.37 9.23
C ARG A 38 16.96 -1.13 9.24
N ILE A 39 17.86 -1.99 8.74
CA ILE A 39 17.70 -3.44 8.80
C ILE A 39 17.67 -3.93 10.26
N ALA A 40 18.61 -3.47 11.09
CA ALA A 40 18.68 -3.83 12.49
C ALA A 40 17.39 -3.45 13.23
N LEU A 41 16.90 -2.21 13.03
CA LEU A 41 15.67 -1.74 13.64
C LEU A 41 14.45 -2.52 13.13
N ALA A 42 14.31 -2.72 11.82
CA ALA A 42 13.22 -3.48 11.23
C ALA A 42 13.21 -4.93 11.75
N SER A 43 14.36 -5.57 11.84
CA SER A 43 14.49 -6.92 12.39
C SER A 43 14.05 -6.98 13.87
N SER A 44 14.40 -5.99 14.68
CA SER A 44 14.07 -5.97 16.12
C SER A 44 12.57 -5.80 16.39
N ILE A 45 11.83 -5.10 15.52
CA ILE A 45 10.39 -4.89 15.69
C ILE A 45 9.54 -5.95 14.98
N THR A 46 10.15 -6.84 14.18
CA THR A 46 9.44 -7.91 13.48
C THR A 46 8.94 -8.95 14.50
N PRO A 47 7.61 -9.19 14.60
CA PRO A 47 7.07 -10.16 15.53
C PRO A 47 7.55 -11.57 15.23
N ALA A 48 7.80 -12.35 16.28
CA ALA A 48 8.27 -13.73 16.13
C ALA A 48 7.17 -14.73 15.72
N ASP A 49 5.91 -14.38 15.97
CA ASP A 49 4.75 -15.29 15.91
C ASP A 49 3.64 -14.85 14.97
N LYS A 50 3.77 -13.67 14.35
CA LYS A 50 2.72 -13.11 13.47
C LYS A 50 3.20 -12.96 12.03
N PRO A 51 2.28 -13.03 11.06
CA PRO A 51 2.60 -12.71 9.68
C PRO A 51 2.99 -11.24 9.56
N PHE A 52 3.99 -10.97 8.74
CA PHE A 52 4.50 -9.62 8.51
C PHE A 52 4.97 -9.43 7.06
N VAL A 53 4.78 -8.24 6.50
CA VAL A 53 5.31 -7.89 5.17
C VAL A 53 6.24 -6.69 5.28
N TRP A 54 7.47 -6.85 4.81
CA TRP A 54 8.41 -5.76 4.65
C TRP A 54 8.48 -5.29 3.20
N TRP A 55 8.23 -4.02 3.00
CA TRP A 55 8.36 -3.35 1.71
C TRP A 55 9.71 -2.67 1.64
N CYS A 56 10.52 -3.06 0.66
CA CYS A 56 11.85 -2.54 0.43
C CYS A 56 11.89 -1.66 -0.82
N ASN A 57 12.82 -0.72 -0.84
CA ASN A 57 13.12 0.07 -2.02
C ASN A 57 14.42 -0.41 -2.70
N LEU A 58 15.43 -0.74 -1.91
CA LEU A 58 16.73 -1.23 -2.39
C LEU A 58 16.82 -2.76 -2.30
N ASN A 59 17.59 -3.38 -3.20
CA ASN A 59 17.89 -4.82 -3.11
C ASN A 59 18.67 -5.14 -1.83
N ALA A 60 19.62 -4.26 -1.46
CA ALA A 60 20.41 -4.43 -0.24
C ALA A 60 19.55 -4.49 1.03
N GLU A 61 18.45 -3.76 1.09
CA GLU A 61 17.47 -3.83 2.19
C GLU A 61 16.79 -5.21 2.22
N ALA A 62 16.32 -5.68 1.06
CA ALA A 62 15.65 -6.98 0.96
C ALA A 62 16.59 -8.13 1.32
N ASP A 63 17.81 -8.12 0.81
CA ASP A 63 18.81 -9.13 1.09
C ASP A 63 19.26 -9.13 2.55
N GLY A 64 19.44 -7.94 3.13
CA GLY A 64 19.79 -7.76 4.53
C GLY A 64 18.71 -8.24 5.48
N LEU A 65 17.45 -7.88 5.24
CA LEU A 65 16.32 -8.36 6.04
C LEU A 65 16.12 -9.85 5.95
N THR A 66 16.30 -10.43 4.76
CA THR A 66 16.22 -11.89 4.56
C THR A 66 17.26 -12.64 5.41
N LYS A 67 18.45 -12.06 5.57
CA LYS A 67 19.50 -12.63 6.42
C LYS A 67 19.24 -12.40 7.92
N ALA A 68 18.70 -11.22 8.27
CA ALA A 68 18.52 -10.82 9.67
C ALA A 68 17.27 -11.45 10.32
N ILE A 69 16.22 -11.72 9.55
CA ILE A 69 14.95 -12.23 10.07
C ILE A 69 14.83 -13.72 9.76
N HIS A 70 14.83 -14.55 10.79
CA HIS A 70 14.71 -15.99 10.63
C HIS A 70 13.41 -16.41 9.93
N GLY A 71 13.54 -17.21 8.87
CA GLY A 71 12.41 -17.71 8.09
C GLY A 71 11.75 -16.68 7.17
N ALA A 72 12.36 -15.50 7.00
CA ALA A 72 11.88 -14.53 6.03
C ALA A 72 12.19 -14.97 4.58
N VAL A 73 11.24 -14.70 3.68
CA VAL A 73 11.35 -15.04 2.26
C VAL A 73 11.34 -13.77 1.42
N ASN A 74 12.35 -13.60 0.58
CA ASN A 74 12.42 -12.51 -0.38
C ASN A 74 11.68 -12.87 -1.67
N LEU A 75 10.70 -12.08 -2.04
CA LEU A 75 10.02 -12.09 -3.33
C LEU A 75 10.69 -11.04 -4.22
N SER A 76 11.55 -11.49 -5.10
CA SER A 76 12.38 -10.65 -5.96
C SER A 76 11.81 -10.50 -7.37
N GLY A 77 12.13 -9.40 -8.04
CA GLY A 77 11.84 -9.23 -9.48
C GLY A 77 12.57 -10.25 -10.38
N ALA A 78 13.70 -10.80 -9.91
CA ALA A 78 14.49 -11.81 -10.61
C ALA A 78 13.92 -13.23 -10.49
N ASP A 79 12.94 -13.47 -9.60
CA ASP A 79 12.27 -14.77 -9.51
C ASP A 79 11.49 -15.07 -10.80
N SER A 80 11.39 -16.34 -11.21
CA SER A 80 10.47 -16.74 -12.26
C SER A 80 9.02 -16.49 -11.85
N ASP A 81 8.10 -16.43 -12.81
CA ASP A 81 6.70 -16.14 -12.51
C ASP A 81 6.07 -17.25 -11.65
N GLU A 82 6.45 -18.52 -11.87
CA GLU A 82 6.02 -19.65 -11.04
C GLU A 82 6.56 -19.56 -9.61
N ALA A 83 7.80 -19.07 -9.44
CA ALA A 83 8.39 -18.87 -8.12
C ALA A 83 7.72 -17.70 -7.38
N LYS A 84 7.38 -16.62 -8.09
CA LYS A 84 6.62 -15.49 -7.53
C LYS A 84 5.23 -15.95 -7.08
N GLU A 85 4.49 -16.63 -7.95
CA GLU A 85 3.17 -17.16 -7.64
C GLU A 85 3.19 -18.06 -6.42
N ARG A 86 4.10 -19.03 -6.38
CA ARG A 86 4.25 -19.94 -5.22
C ARG A 86 4.52 -19.18 -3.92
N LYS A 87 5.47 -18.21 -3.90
CA LYS A 87 5.77 -17.42 -2.71
C LYS A 87 4.57 -16.58 -2.25
N LEU A 88 3.81 -16.03 -3.18
CA LEU A 88 2.60 -15.24 -2.88
C LEU A 88 1.50 -16.13 -2.30
N VAL A 89 1.26 -17.31 -2.87
CA VAL A 89 0.30 -18.30 -2.36
C VAL A 89 0.74 -18.79 -0.99
N ASP A 90 2.02 -19.16 -0.82
CA ASP A 90 2.58 -19.63 0.45
C ASP A 90 2.43 -18.60 1.57
N PHE A 91 2.59 -17.31 1.27
CA PHE A 91 2.33 -16.25 2.24
C PHE A 91 0.83 -16.11 2.54
N SER A 92 -0.02 -16.13 1.51
CA SER A 92 -1.48 -16.00 1.69
C SER A 92 -2.08 -17.15 2.50
N GLU A 93 -1.50 -18.35 2.40
CA GLU A 93 -1.91 -19.54 3.15
C GLU A 93 -1.17 -19.72 4.49
N GLY A 94 -0.33 -18.75 4.86
CA GLY A 94 0.38 -18.76 6.15
C GLY A 94 1.58 -19.70 6.25
N ARG A 95 2.04 -20.29 5.15
CA ARG A 95 3.25 -21.11 5.10
C ARG A 95 4.53 -20.25 5.21
N ILE A 96 4.49 -19.04 4.74
CA ILE A 96 5.52 -18.01 4.93
C ILE A 96 5.02 -17.03 5.98
N ARG A 97 5.79 -16.84 7.05
CA ARG A 97 5.47 -15.88 8.11
C ARG A 97 5.87 -14.46 7.74
N VAL A 98 7.08 -14.26 7.25
CA VAL A 98 7.58 -12.93 6.86
C VAL A 98 7.91 -12.91 5.38
N LEU A 99 7.22 -12.04 4.66
CA LEU A 99 7.46 -11.79 3.24
C LEU A 99 8.20 -10.45 3.09
N ILE A 100 9.26 -10.46 2.31
CA ILE A 100 10.04 -9.26 1.96
C ILE A 100 9.88 -9.04 0.46
N THR A 101 9.47 -7.85 0.06
CA THR A 101 9.25 -7.56 -1.37
C THR A 101 9.31 -6.06 -1.65
N LYS A 102 9.10 -5.68 -2.90
CA LYS A 102 8.96 -4.27 -3.33
C LYS A 102 7.52 -3.97 -3.72
N PRO A 103 7.03 -2.74 -3.48
CA PRO A 103 5.68 -2.34 -3.90
C PRO A 103 5.44 -2.54 -5.41
N SER A 104 6.48 -2.39 -6.23
CA SER A 104 6.41 -2.59 -7.68
C SER A 104 6.23 -4.06 -8.10
N ILE A 105 6.57 -5.03 -7.23
CA ILE A 105 6.50 -6.46 -7.53
C ILE A 105 5.18 -7.05 -7.04
N ALA A 106 4.84 -6.82 -5.78
CA ALA A 106 3.64 -7.39 -5.14
C ALA A 106 2.51 -6.36 -4.97
N GLY A 107 2.62 -5.20 -5.60
CA GLY A 107 1.68 -4.10 -5.48
C GLY A 107 0.28 -4.35 -6.07
N PHE A 108 0.03 -5.40 -6.85
CA PHE A 108 -1.24 -5.60 -7.55
C PHE A 108 -1.88 -6.97 -7.25
N GLY A 109 -3.21 -6.98 -7.05
CA GLY A 109 -4.06 -8.17 -7.11
C GLY A 109 -4.21 -9.00 -5.83
N MET A 110 -3.27 -8.99 -4.89
CA MET A 110 -3.30 -9.87 -3.72
C MET A 110 -4.18 -9.35 -2.58
N ASN A 111 -4.76 -10.28 -1.81
CA ASN A 111 -5.51 -9.99 -0.60
C ASN A 111 -4.81 -10.65 0.59
N TRP A 112 -4.33 -9.82 1.54
CA TRP A 112 -3.57 -10.27 2.70
C TRP A 112 -4.22 -9.89 4.03
N GLN A 113 -5.54 -10.03 4.13
CA GLN A 113 -6.30 -9.73 5.36
C GLN A 113 -5.90 -10.59 6.57
N HIS A 114 -5.26 -11.74 6.36
CA HIS A 114 -4.71 -12.56 7.44
C HIS A 114 -3.54 -11.86 8.16
N CYS A 115 -2.90 -10.89 7.50
CA CYS A 115 -1.78 -10.11 8.01
C CYS A 115 -2.27 -8.70 8.36
N ALA A 116 -2.02 -8.25 9.57
CA ALA A 116 -2.39 -6.92 10.04
C ALA A 116 -1.19 -5.99 10.28
N ASP A 117 0.03 -6.53 10.15
CA ASP A 117 1.25 -5.78 10.43
C ASP A 117 2.14 -5.73 9.18
N THR A 118 2.56 -4.53 8.81
CA THR A 118 3.42 -4.30 7.65
C THR A 118 4.37 -3.14 7.90
N GLY A 119 5.50 -3.13 7.19
CA GLY A 119 6.47 -2.06 7.33
C GLY A 119 7.19 -1.72 6.05
N PHE A 120 7.69 -0.50 5.97
CA PHE A 120 8.48 0.02 4.86
C PHE A 120 9.89 0.32 5.36
N VAL A 121 10.87 -0.28 4.71
CA VAL A 121 12.30 -0.01 4.97
C VAL A 121 12.85 0.82 3.82
N GLY A 122 13.11 2.11 4.12
CA GLY A 122 13.45 3.08 3.08
C GLY A 122 12.24 3.51 2.26
N LEU A 123 11.78 4.73 2.52
CA LEU A 123 10.67 5.32 1.82
C LEU A 123 11.12 5.94 0.49
N ASN A 124 10.32 5.75 -0.55
CA ASN A 124 10.39 6.62 -1.72
C ASN A 124 9.33 7.72 -1.60
N ASP A 125 9.41 8.75 -2.44
CA ASP A 125 8.46 9.87 -2.42
C ASP A 125 7.10 9.53 -3.04
N SER A 126 6.85 8.26 -3.40
CA SER A 126 5.61 7.81 -4.03
C SER A 126 4.58 7.39 -2.99
N PHE A 127 3.70 8.32 -2.63
CA PHE A 127 2.54 8.03 -1.79
C PHE A 127 1.64 6.94 -2.39
N GLU A 128 1.47 6.92 -3.71
CA GLU A 128 0.65 5.92 -4.38
C GLU A 128 1.13 4.49 -4.12
N GLN A 129 2.43 4.24 -4.20
CA GLN A 129 3.00 2.92 -3.92
C GLN A 129 2.77 2.49 -2.46
N VAL A 130 2.93 3.42 -1.51
CA VAL A 130 2.63 3.18 -0.10
C VAL A 130 1.14 2.87 0.08
N TYR A 131 0.27 3.70 -0.47
CA TYR A 131 -1.17 3.53 -0.39
C TYR A 131 -1.62 2.18 -0.97
N GLN A 132 -1.17 1.84 -2.17
CA GLN A 132 -1.50 0.57 -2.82
C GLN A 132 -1.00 -0.64 -2.02
N ALA A 133 0.18 -0.56 -1.43
CA ALA A 133 0.73 -1.60 -0.57
C ALA A 133 -0.11 -1.79 0.72
N VAL A 134 -0.47 -0.71 1.40
CA VAL A 134 -1.32 -0.75 2.61
C VAL A 134 -2.70 -1.31 2.31
N ARG A 135 -3.28 -1.00 1.15
CA ARG A 135 -4.58 -1.52 0.71
C ARG A 135 -4.62 -3.04 0.50
N ARG A 136 -3.49 -3.74 0.55
CA ARG A 136 -3.46 -5.23 0.57
C ARG A 136 -3.98 -5.80 1.87
N PHE A 137 -3.78 -5.08 2.96
CA PHE A 137 -4.13 -5.46 4.32
C PHE A 137 -5.44 -4.81 4.77
N TRP A 138 -5.58 -3.54 4.45
CA TRP A 138 -6.74 -2.73 4.83
C TRP A 138 -7.83 -2.79 3.76
N ARG A 139 -8.65 -3.84 3.82
CA ARG A 139 -9.76 -4.09 2.89
C ARG A 139 -11.03 -4.43 3.65
N PHE A 140 -12.15 -4.43 2.93
CA PHE A 140 -13.43 -4.89 3.47
C PHE A 140 -13.29 -6.33 4.02
N GLY A 141 -13.70 -6.52 5.29
CA GLY A 141 -13.54 -7.80 6.00
C GLY A 141 -12.27 -7.92 6.85
N GLN A 142 -11.46 -6.85 6.96
CA GLN A 142 -10.35 -6.81 7.93
C GLN A 142 -10.91 -6.43 9.32
N ASP A 143 -10.80 -7.36 10.27
CA ASP A 143 -11.34 -7.20 11.65
C ASP A 143 -10.31 -6.59 12.61
N LYS A 144 -9.05 -6.53 12.20
CA LYS A 144 -7.94 -6.04 13.03
C LYS A 144 -7.46 -4.67 12.57
N PRO A 145 -7.01 -3.81 13.49
CA PRO A 145 -6.31 -2.60 13.08
C PRO A 145 -5.04 -2.96 12.31
N VAL A 146 -4.85 -2.33 11.15
CA VAL A 146 -3.63 -2.51 10.35
C VAL A 146 -2.56 -1.55 10.86
N ASN A 147 -1.44 -2.10 11.30
CA ASN A 147 -0.28 -1.36 11.78
C ASN A 147 0.73 -1.21 10.64
N VAL A 148 1.13 0.02 10.36
CA VAL A 148 2.09 0.36 9.31
C VAL A 148 3.30 1.01 9.94
N HIS A 149 4.45 0.37 9.82
CA HIS A 149 5.72 0.86 10.34
C HIS A 149 6.54 1.51 9.22
N PHE A 150 7.00 2.72 9.43
CA PHE A 150 7.95 3.38 8.54
C PHE A 150 9.31 3.46 9.22
N ILE A 151 10.28 2.74 8.68
CA ILE A 151 11.66 2.79 9.13
C ILE A 151 12.41 3.78 8.23
N ALA A 152 12.75 4.92 8.79
CA ALA A 152 13.47 5.97 8.11
C ALA A 152 14.78 6.31 8.83
N SER A 153 15.73 6.89 8.14
CA SER A 153 16.85 7.54 8.80
C SER A 153 16.44 8.95 9.27
N GLU A 154 17.13 9.50 10.26
CA GLU A 154 16.90 10.87 10.72
C GLU A 154 17.04 11.89 9.59
N MET A 155 17.86 11.60 8.58
CA MET A 155 18.07 12.44 7.39
C MET A 155 16.90 12.38 6.38
N GLU A 156 15.96 11.43 6.53
CA GLU A 156 14.80 11.22 5.65
C GLU A 156 13.50 11.85 6.19
N GLY A 157 13.57 12.70 7.21
CA GLY A 157 12.40 13.34 7.84
C GLY A 157 11.49 14.07 6.84
N ALA A 158 12.07 14.73 5.85
CA ALA A 158 11.31 15.39 4.78
C ALA A 158 10.47 14.42 3.93
N THR A 159 10.97 13.23 3.66
CA THR A 159 10.24 12.19 2.92
C THR A 159 9.03 11.71 3.73
N VAL A 160 9.20 11.45 5.01
CA VAL A 160 8.11 11.05 5.93
C VAL A 160 7.06 12.15 6.03
N ALA A 161 7.49 13.41 6.22
CA ALA A 161 6.59 14.56 6.28
C ALA A 161 5.79 14.73 4.98
N ASN A 162 6.42 14.53 3.83
CA ASN A 162 5.77 14.60 2.51
C ASN A 162 4.71 13.51 2.32
N ILE A 163 4.98 12.27 2.75
CA ILE A 163 4.02 11.17 2.69
C ILE A 163 2.81 11.47 3.58
N ARG A 164 3.02 11.91 4.83
CA ARG A 164 1.93 12.29 5.74
C ARG A 164 1.07 13.43 5.19
N ARG A 165 1.70 14.44 4.59
CA ARG A 165 0.99 15.54 3.94
C ARG A 165 0.12 15.03 2.79
N LYS A 166 0.65 14.19 1.91
CA LYS A 166 -0.10 13.61 0.78
C LYS A 166 -1.26 12.72 1.24
N GLU A 167 -1.09 11.98 2.33
CA GLU A 167 -2.14 11.18 2.95
C GLU A 167 -3.29 12.08 3.43
N ALA A 168 -2.98 13.14 4.18
CA ALA A 168 -3.98 14.09 4.65
C ALA A 168 -4.68 14.83 3.50
N ASP A 169 -3.97 15.15 2.42
CA ASP A 169 -4.55 15.75 1.21
C ASP A 169 -5.52 14.77 0.50
N ALA A 170 -5.15 13.48 0.40
CA ALA A 170 -6.00 12.46 -0.18
C ALA A 170 -7.27 12.21 0.65
N GLU A 171 -7.16 12.18 1.98
CA GLU A 171 -8.32 12.06 2.87
C GLU A 171 -9.28 13.26 2.74
N ARG A 172 -8.75 14.48 2.69
CA ARG A 172 -9.56 15.68 2.48
C ARG A 172 -10.27 15.67 1.13
N MET A 173 -9.57 15.24 0.08
CA MET A 173 -10.14 15.11 -1.26
C MET A 173 -11.26 14.06 -1.30
N ALA A 174 -11.04 12.90 -0.69
CA ALA A 174 -12.05 11.84 -0.60
C ALA A 174 -13.29 12.30 0.16
N ALA A 175 -13.12 12.99 1.30
CA ALA A 175 -14.24 13.55 2.07
C ALA A 175 -15.02 14.61 1.25
N ALA A 176 -14.33 15.49 0.55
CA ALA A 176 -14.96 16.49 -0.32
C ALA A 176 -15.75 15.84 -1.47
N MET A 177 -15.21 14.79 -2.09
CA MET A 177 -15.90 14.02 -3.13
C MET A 177 -17.18 13.37 -2.61
N VAL A 178 -17.13 12.75 -1.43
CA VAL A 178 -18.32 12.14 -0.80
C VAL A 178 -19.40 13.16 -0.53
N LEU A 179 -19.06 14.35 -0.01
CA LEU A 179 -20.00 15.45 0.20
C LEU A 179 -20.63 15.92 -1.11
N HIS A 180 -19.82 16.16 -2.15
CA HIS A 180 -20.33 16.57 -3.46
C HIS A 180 -21.23 15.51 -4.11
N MET A 181 -20.87 14.21 -4.00
CA MET A 181 -21.71 13.14 -4.52
C MET A 181 -23.02 13.01 -3.74
N ALA A 182 -23.00 13.20 -2.42
CA ALA A 182 -24.21 13.19 -1.60
C ALA A 182 -25.16 14.34 -1.99
N ASP A 183 -24.62 15.53 -2.25
CA ASP A 183 -25.40 16.68 -2.70
C ASP A 183 -26.00 16.45 -4.09
N LEU A 184 -25.24 15.93 -5.05
CA LEU A 184 -25.71 15.58 -6.38
C LEU A 184 -26.77 14.49 -6.36
N SER A 185 -26.55 13.40 -5.60
CA SER A 185 -27.54 12.32 -5.44
C SER A 185 -28.81 12.82 -4.77
N SER A 186 -28.70 13.71 -3.77
CA SER A 186 -29.85 14.32 -3.12
C SER A 186 -30.61 15.25 -4.05
N ALA A 187 -29.92 15.98 -4.92
CA ALA A 187 -30.52 16.84 -5.94
C ALA A 187 -31.23 16.01 -7.03
N GLU A 188 -30.62 14.91 -7.48
CA GLU A 188 -31.25 13.97 -8.41
C GLU A 188 -32.49 13.29 -7.83
N VAL A 189 -32.42 12.82 -6.57
CA VAL A 189 -33.58 12.21 -5.88
C VAL A 189 -34.69 13.20 -5.65
N ARG A 190 -34.39 14.46 -5.33
CA ARG A 190 -35.40 15.55 -5.15
C ARG A 190 -35.87 16.14 -6.47
N GLY A 191 -35.05 16.13 -7.50
CA GLY A 191 -35.34 16.70 -8.82
C GLY A 191 -35.95 15.73 -9.83
N SER A 192 -36.00 14.43 -9.50
CA SER A 192 -36.58 13.43 -10.39
C SER A 192 -38.12 13.31 -10.29
N VAL A 193 -38.81 14.42 -10.39
CA VAL A 193 -40.03 14.37 -11.19
C VAL A 193 -39.54 14.25 -12.64
N ARG A 194 -39.28 13.04 -13.10
CA ARG A 194 -39.15 12.78 -14.52
C ARG A 194 -40.45 13.26 -15.14
N ASP A 195 -40.45 14.40 -15.82
CA ASP A 195 -41.34 14.64 -16.91
C ASP A 195 -41.15 13.46 -17.85
N ARG A 196 -42.00 12.44 -17.70
CA ARG A 196 -42.10 11.41 -18.74
C ARG A 196 -42.60 12.13 -19.97
N PRO A 197 -41.76 12.39 -20.97
CA PRO A 197 -42.35 12.78 -22.27
C PRO A 197 -43.32 11.68 -22.61
N ASP A 198 -44.55 12.02 -22.89
CA ASP A 198 -45.54 11.05 -23.38
C ASP A 198 -44.91 10.35 -24.58
N TYR A 199 -44.38 9.16 -24.30
CA TYR A 199 -43.83 8.30 -25.35
C TYR A 199 -44.99 7.74 -26.14
N ASN A 200 -45.30 8.40 -27.25
CA ASN A 200 -46.32 7.96 -28.20
C ASN A 200 -45.56 7.23 -29.33
N PRO A 201 -45.44 5.89 -29.27
CA PRO A 201 -44.70 5.13 -30.27
C PRO A 201 -45.42 5.25 -31.63
N THR A 202 -44.75 5.86 -32.60
CA THR A 202 -45.21 5.98 -33.98
C THR A 202 -45.17 4.64 -34.73
N ILE A 203 -44.49 3.65 -34.19
CA ILE A 203 -44.36 2.28 -34.72
C ILE A 203 -44.75 1.31 -33.61
N PRO A 204 -45.77 0.43 -33.80
CA PRO A 204 -46.12 -0.58 -32.80
C PRO A 204 -44.96 -1.59 -32.64
N MET A 205 -44.67 -1.89 -31.39
CA MET A 205 -43.64 -2.87 -31.06
C MET A 205 -44.07 -4.26 -31.58
N LYS A 206 -43.29 -4.85 -32.48
CA LYS A 206 -43.47 -6.24 -32.89
C LYS A 206 -42.67 -7.14 -31.96
N ILE A 207 -43.36 -8.08 -31.31
CA ILE A 207 -42.72 -9.12 -30.52
C ILE A 207 -41.94 -10.02 -31.50
N PRO A 208 -40.63 -10.21 -31.35
CA PRO A 208 -39.87 -11.14 -32.20
C PRO A 208 -40.45 -12.54 -32.13
N ALA A 209 -40.51 -13.28 -33.28
CA ALA A 209 -41.11 -14.58 -33.38
C ALA A 209 -40.57 -15.62 -32.38
N TRP A 210 -39.28 -15.49 -32.01
CA TRP A 210 -38.63 -16.38 -31.03
C TRP A 210 -39.12 -16.20 -29.57
N VAL A 211 -39.83 -15.09 -29.24
CA VAL A 211 -40.43 -14.88 -27.92
C VAL A 211 -41.83 -15.48 -27.84
N GLY A 212 -42.48 -15.72 -28.98
CA GLY A 212 -43.84 -16.27 -29.08
C GLY A 212 -43.92 -17.80 -29.10
N GLU A 213 -42.80 -18.52 -29.20
CA GLU A 213 -42.76 -19.98 -29.26
C GLU A 213 -42.52 -20.69 -27.92
N ALA A 214 -42.48 -19.95 -26.81
CA ALA A 214 -42.33 -20.51 -25.47
C ALA A 214 -43.66 -20.45 -24.71
N ALA A 215 -44.64 -21.22 -25.13
CA ALA A 215 -45.83 -21.55 -24.37
C ALA A 215 -46.23 -23.01 -24.65
#